data_e8211155172fb79bf65decdc90a1f3f7
#
_entry.id   e8211155172fb79bf65decdc90a1f3f7
#
_cell.length_a   1.000
_cell.length_b   1.000
_cell.length_c   1.000
_cell.angle_alpha   90.00
_cell.angle_beta   90.00
_cell.angle_gamma   90.00
#
_symmetry.space_group_name_H-M   'P 1'
#
loop_
_entity.id
_entity.type
_entity.pdbx_description
1 polymer ?
#
loop_
_entity_poly.entity_id
_entity_poly.type
_entity_poly.pdbx_seq_one_letter_code
_entity_poly.pdbx_strand_id
1 'polypeptide(L)'
;MGCAASKGDKSESHGRNEVSSWEPPNWDKEAGRLRDAIRGLGTDEISIVRVLARLTNRQRRKLLRVYKERFNEDLATVLETELRGAAKTVVDALLYTPEMYNVTSLKEAFESKDYDTVVSIIISSRNDSLMDMKEKYFAEFNKTLEDDLSKIPDKDVRHIVMSLLSVDRSSAKKRADKEAARIRATLLFNDGDILSLLCEKVGRNQLRETLAAFLELHRINIGQFIEEKCSTLSKKAQDTLKDCVLLIENPPQYFAKEMAKADELKILRMMVSRSEIDLYYIKKEFLSIYSRQLHDTIDKQCRFDYARLLIVILELRGQYSESAKKR
;
A
#
# COMPACT_ATOMS: atom_id res chain seq x y z
N MET A 1 23.52 22.96 63.26
CA MET A 1 22.18 22.53 62.99
C MET A 1 22.15 22.07 61.53
N GLY A 2 22.19 20.78 61.33
CA GLY A 2 22.45 20.15 60.06
C GLY A 2 21.22 20.06 59.16
N CYS A 3 21.44 20.36 57.89
CA CYS A 3 20.52 19.97 56.82
C CYS A 3 21.14 18.78 56.07
N ALA A 4 20.43 17.63 56.15
CA ALA A 4 20.77 16.42 55.45
C ALA A 4 20.43 16.57 53.97
N ALA A 5 21.40 16.35 53.10
CA ALA A 5 21.21 16.26 51.67
C ALA A 5 20.69 14.87 51.29
N SER A 6 19.48 14.82 50.77
CA SER A 6 18.87 13.63 50.17
C SER A 6 19.57 13.29 48.85
N LYS A 7 20.06 12.05 48.74
CA LYS A 7 20.63 11.50 47.54
C LYS A 7 19.49 11.28 46.52
N GLY A 8 19.55 12.00 45.41
CA GLY A 8 18.68 11.79 44.27
C GLY A 8 19.00 10.45 43.59
N ASP A 9 17.97 9.73 43.40
CA ASP A 9 17.88 8.46 42.66
C ASP A 9 18.24 8.70 41.18
N LYS A 10 19.28 8.02 40.68
CA LYS A 10 19.63 8.02 39.25
C LYS A 10 18.70 7.06 38.56
N SER A 11 17.58 7.59 38.07
CA SER A 11 16.79 6.87 37.06
C SER A 11 17.62 6.67 35.80
N GLU A 12 17.89 5.42 35.47
CA GLU A 12 18.53 5.00 34.22
C GLU A 12 17.71 5.54 33.04
N SER A 13 18.29 6.49 32.32
CA SER A 13 17.81 6.91 31.02
C SER A 13 17.99 5.77 30.05
N HIS A 14 16.92 5.00 29.81
CA HIS A 14 16.85 4.12 28.66
C HIS A 14 17.03 4.98 27.41
N GLY A 15 18.14 4.76 26.73
CA GLY A 15 18.56 5.47 25.56
C GLY A 15 17.44 5.48 24.51
N ARG A 16 16.87 6.64 24.29
CA ARG A 16 16.18 6.94 23.05
C ARG A 16 17.23 6.82 21.96
N ASN A 17 17.20 5.73 21.22
CA ASN A 17 17.85 5.71 19.93
C ASN A 17 17.14 6.77 19.07
N GLU A 18 17.62 7.98 19.12
CA GLU A 18 17.34 9.01 18.14
C GLU A 18 17.72 8.40 16.79
N VAL A 19 16.71 8.09 15.99
CA VAL A 19 16.90 7.78 14.57
C VAL A 19 17.39 9.10 13.97
N SER A 20 18.71 9.23 13.91
CA SER A 20 19.43 10.37 13.40
C SER A 20 18.98 10.73 12.00
N SER A 21 18.99 12.01 11.71
CA SER A 21 19.01 12.67 10.42
C SER A 21 19.32 11.73 9.27
N TRP A 22 18.49 11.74 8.26
CA TRP A 22 18.55 10.97 7.02
C TRP A 22 19.89 11.18 6.29
N GLU A 23 20.92 10.49 6.70
CA GLU A 23 22.14 10.39 5.91
C GLU A 23 21.89 9.52 4.69
N PRO A 24 22.34 9.94 3.51
CA PRO A 24 22.21 9.10 2.32
C PRO A 24 22.94 7.77 2.58
N PRO A 25 22.37 6.64 2.13
CA PRO A 25 23.02 5.34 2.33
C PRO A 25 24.44 5.36 1.77
N ASN A 26 25.37 4.77 2.51
CA ASN A 26 26.70 4.49 1.97
C ASN A 26 26.55 3.34 0.95
N TRP A 27 26.50 3.70 -0.32
CA TRP A 27 26.20 2.78 -1.42
C TRP A 27 27.19 1.63 -1.53
N ASP A 28 28.50 1.92 -1.33
CA ASP A 28 29.54 0.89 -1.35
C ASP A 28 29.37 -0.12 -0.22
N LYS A 29 29.03 0.38 0.97
CA LYS A 29 28.77 -0.47 2.13
C LYS A 29 27.51 -1.33 1.92
N GLU A 30 26.42 -0.76 1.38
CA GLU A 30 25.19 -1.54 1.14
C GLU A 30 25.38 -2.56 0.01
N ALA A 31 26.12 -2.22 -1.07
CA ALA A 31 26.48 -3.16 -2.12
C ALA A 31 27.38 -4.28 -1.59
N GLY A 32 28.36 -3.95 -0.71
CA GLY A 32 29.19 -4.94 -0.05
C GLY A 32 28.38 -5.91 0.82
N ARG A 33 27.48 -5.39 1.64
CA ARG A 33 26.59 -6.22 2.48
C ARG A 33 25.74 -7.19 1.67
N LEU A 34 25.22 -6.77 0.52
CA LEU A 34 24.47 -7.66 -0.38
C LEU A 34 25.38 -8.76 -0.93
N ARG A 35 26.58 -8.38 -1.38
CA ARG A 35 27.55 -9.36 -1.89
C ARG A 35 27.91 -10.41 -0.84
N ASP A 36 28.18 -9.98 0.39
CA ASP A 36 28.51 -10.86 1.50
C ASP A 36 27.33 -11.80 1.85
N ALA A 37 26.10 -11.27 1.85
CA ALA A 37 24.90 -12.05 2.11
C ALA A 37 24.57 -13.07 1.00
N ILE A 38 24.96 -12.78 -0.24
CA ILE A 38 24.75 -13.68 -1.39
C ILE A 38 25.84 -14.76 -1.45
N ARG A 39 27.11 -14.41 -1.18
CA ARG A 39 28.28 -15.28 -1.41
C ARG A 39 28.80 -16.01 -0.16
N GLY A 40 28.09 -15.92 0.96
CA GLY A 40 28.45 -16.64 2.20
C GLY A 40 28.27 -18.16 2.12
N LEU A 41 28.42 -18.87 3.24
CA LEU A 41 28.05 -20.27 3.37
C LEU A 41 26.52 -20.42 3.38
N GLY A 42 25.93 -20.46 2.18
CA GLY A 42 24.50 -20.30 1.96
C GLY A 42 24.09 -18.84 1.85
N THR A 43 22.92 -18.60 1.24
CA THR A 43 22.40 -17.24 1.01
C THR A 43 21.68 -16.73 2.24
N ASP A 44 22.12 -15.58 2.81
CA ASP A 44 21.44 -14.92 3.92
C ASP A 44 20.25 -14.06 3.44
N GLU A 45 19.12 -14.72 3.26
CA GLU A 45 17.87 -14.10 2.77
C GLU A 45 17.41 -12.93 3.64
N ILE A 46 17.56 -13.05 4.98
CA ILE A 46 17.13 -12.01 5.93
C ILE A 46 17.98 -10.75 5.76
N SER A 47 19.29 -10.90 5.62
CA SER A 47 20.18 -9.76 5.38
C SER A 47 19.90 -9.07 4.03
N ILE A 48 19.64 -9.85 2.98
CA ILE A 48 19.24 -9.32 1.67
C ILE A 48 17.95 -8.48 1.80
N VAL A 49 16.89 -9.06 2.36
CA VAL A 49 15.61 -8.35 2.55
C VAL A 49 15.79 -7.13 3.46
N ARG A 50 16.61 -7.22 4.51
CA ARG A 50 16.88 -6.09 5.40
C ARG A 50 17.57 -4.92 4.69
N VAL A 51 18.52 -5.17 3.82
CA VAL A 51 19.16 -4.12 3.00
C VAL A 51 18.14 -3.50 2.05
N LEU A 52 17.41 -4.33 1.29
CA LEU A 52 16.46 -3.84 0.29
C LEU A 52 15.26 -3.12 0.94
N ALA A 53 14.73 -3.64 2.04
CA ALA A 53 13.57 -3.04 2.71
C ALA A 53 13.87 -1.68 3.35
N ARG A 54 15.10 -1.39 3.77
CA ARG A 54 15.49 -0.06 4.26
C ARG A 54 15.41 1.02 3.21
N LEU A 55 15.62 0.66 1.94
CA LEU A 55 15.76 1.60 0.84
C LEU A 55 14.39 1.88 0.19
N THR A 56 14.17 3.12 -0.22
CA THR A 56 13.06 3.44 -1.11
C THR A 56 13.25 2.78 -2.46
N ASN A 57 12.21 2.65 -3.26
CA ASN A 57 12.32 2.08 -4.61
C ASN A 57 13.38 2.81 -5.44
N ARG A 58 13.37 4.16 -5.42
CA ARG A 58 14.40 4.97 -6.09
C ARG A 58 15.81 4.64 -5.62
N GLN A 59 16.00 4.40 -4.33
CA GLN A 59 17.29 4.05 -3.75
C GLN A 59 17.71 2.63 -4.12
N ARG A 60 16.79 1.66 -4.14
CA ARG A 60 17.05 0.30 -4.62
C ARG A 60 17.57 0.32 -6.07
N ARG A 61 16.93 1.08 -6.94
CA ARG A 61 17.39 1.25 -8.32
C ARG A 61 18.80 1.87 -8.42
N LYS A 62 19.15 2.78 -7.53
CA LYS A 62 20.53 3.30 -7.44
C LYS A 62 21.50 2.21 -6.96
N LEU A 63 21.09 1.44 -5.95
CA LEU A 63 21.92 0.33 -5.45
C LEU A 63 22.21 -0.73 -6.52
N LEU A 64 21.23 -1.09 -7.35
CA LEU A 64 21.43 -2.00 -8.50
C LEU A 64 22.56 -1.51 -9.42
N ARG A 65 22.56 -0.21 -9.74
CA ARG A 65 23.62 0.40 -10.58
C ARG A 65 24.98 0.36 -9.92
N VAL A 66 25.06 0.78 -8.65
CA VAL A 66 26.33 0.76 -7.88
C VAL A 66 26.88 -0.66 -7.75
N TYR A 67 26.03 -1.65 -7.54
CA TYR A 67 26.44 -3.05 -7.48
C TYR A 67 27.05 -3.51 -8.80
N LYS A 68 26.40 -3.19 -9.92
CA LYS A 68 26.91 -3.50 -11.27
C LYS A 68 28.25 -2.81 -11.58
N GLU A 69 28.38 -1.52 -11.24
CA GLU A 69 29.61 -0.75 -11.42
C GLU A 69 30.76 -1.34 -10.60
N ARG A 70 30.48 -1.74 -9.36
CA ARG A 70 31.50 -2.21 -8.42
C ARG A 70 31.94 -3.66 -8.68
N PHE A 71 31.00 -4.53 -9.01
CA PHE A 71 31.25 -5.97 -9.08
C PHE A 71 31.16 -6.54 -10.49
N ASN A 72 30.82 -5.71 -11.49
CA ASN A 72 30.59 -6.10 -12.87
C ASN A 72 29.57 -7.24 -13.02
N GLU A 73 28.59 -7.28 -12.11
CA GLU A 73 27.51 -8.28 -12.07
C GLU A 73 26.16 -7.57 -11.97
N ASP A 74 25.15 -8.09 -12.64
CA ASP A 74 23.77 -7.57 -12.48
C ASP A 74 23.14 -8.18 -11.23
N LEU A 75 22.88 -7.33 -10.21
CA LEU A 75 22.36 -7.79 -8.92
C LEU A 75 20.99 -8.49 -9.06
N ALA A 76 20.11 -8.02 -9.93
CA ALA A 76 18.80 -8.63 -10.11
C ALA A 76 18.95 -10.07 -10.65
N THR A 77 19.79 -10.26 -11.65
CA THR A 77 20.10 -11.58 -12.21
C THR A 77 20.74 -12.49 -11.16
N VAL A 78 21.70 -11.97 -10.39
CA VAL A 78 22.33 -12.76 -9.32
C VAL A 78 21.31 -13.21 -8.28
N LEU A 79 20.45 -12.31 -7.80
CA LEU A 79 19.40 -12.65 -6.84
C LEU A 79 18.37 -13.63 -7.41
N GLU A 80 18.06 -13.52 -8.69
CA GLU A 80 17.15 -14.45 -9.37
C GLU A 80 17.72 -15.88 -9.42
N THR A 81 19.03 -16.02 -9.59
CA THR A 81 19.70 -17.34 -9.61
C THR A 81 19.90 -17.93 -8.24
N GLU A 82 20.12 -17.10 -7.21
CA GLU A 82 20.46 -17.53 -5.85
C GLU A 82 19.24 -17.79 -4.95
N LEU A 83 18.15 -17.04 -5.17
CA LEU A 83 16.97 -17.12 -4.30
C LEU A 83 15.91 -18.08 -4.83
N ARG A 84 15.19 -18.71 -3.91
CA ARG A 84 14.05 -19.61 -4.20
C ARG A 84 12.90 -19.31 -3.22
N GLY A 85 11.71 -19.83 -3.55
CA GLY A 85 10.54 -19.80 -2.65
C GLY A 85 10.17 -18.38 -2.19
N ALA A 86 9.87 -18.25 -0.90
CA ALA A 86 9.44 -17.00 -0.30
C ALA A 86 10.44 -15.85 -0.47
N ALA A 87 11.75 -16.14 -0.31
CA ALA A 87 12.78 -15.12 -0.43
C ALA A 87 12.84 -14.53 -1.85
N LYS A 88 12.74 -15.36 -2.89
CA LYS A 88 12.65 -14.90 -4.27
C LYS A 88 11.43 -14.00 -4.46
N THR A 89 10.26 -14.45 -4.07
CA THR A 89 9.01 -13.69 -4.24
C THR A 89 9.07 -12.32 -3.53
N VAL A 90 9.58 -12.29 -2.30
CA VAL A 90 9.69 -11.04 -1.52
C VAL A 90 10.71 -10.09 -2.14
N VAL A 91 11.85 -10.60 -2.59
CA VAL A 91 12.91 -9.78 -3.20
C VAL A 91 12.47 -9.24 -4.57
N ASP A 92 11.85 -10.06 -5.40
CA ASP A 92 11.28 -9.63 -6.68
C ASP A 92 10.27 -8.49 -6.48
N ALA A 93 9.35 -8.64 -5.52
CA ALA A 93 8.40 -7.61 -5.15
C ALA A 93 9.07 -6.28 -4.72
N LEU A 94 10.17 -6.35 -3.97
CA LEU A 94 10.93 -5.16 -3.56
C LEU A 94 11.70 -4.51 -4.72
N LEU A 95 12.13 -5.28 -5.70
CA LEU A 95 12.91 -4.78 -6.85
C LEU A 95 12.05 -4.18 -7.96
N TYR A 96 10.80 -4.56 -8.11
CA TYR A 96 9.88 -3.92 -9.04
C TYR A 96 9.68 -2.44 -8.74
N THR A 97 9.34 -1.65 -9.77
CA THR A 97 8.70 -0.35 -9.52
C THR A 97 7.28 -0.58 -9.01
N PRO A 98 6.70 0.38 -8.24
CA PRO A 98 5.33 0.21 -7.73
C PRO A 98 4.30 -0.10 -8.83
N GLU A 99 4.45 0.55 -9.99
CA GLU A 99 3.55 0.37 -11.14
C GLU A 99 3.73 -1.03 -11.75
N MET A 100 4.98 -1.46 -11.99
CA MET A 100 5.25 -2.80 -12.52
C MET A 100 4.81 -3.89 -11.56
N TYR A 101 4.97 -3.70 -10.26
CA TYR A 101 4.49 -4.66 -9.27
C TYR A 101 2.97 -4.81 -9.32
N ASN A 102 2.23 -3.70 -9.48
CA ASN A 102 0.79 -3.76 -9.66
C ASN A 102 0.40 -4.44 -10.99
N VAL A 103 1.11 -4.15 -12.08
CA VAL A 103 0.88 -4.76 -13.40
C VAL A 103 1.10 -6.27 -13.37
N THR A 104 2.19 -6.73 -12.76
CA THR A 104 2.48 -8.16 -12.60
C THR A 104 1.43 -8.83 -11.70
N SER A 105 1.10 -8.19 -10.56
CA SER A 105 0.07 -8.70 -9.64
C SER A 105 -1.32 -8.77 -10.29
N LEU A 106 -1.69 -7.82 -11.14
CA LEU A 106 -2.93 -7.88 -11.91
C LEU A 106 -2.95 -9.08 -12.85
N LYS A 107 -1.85 -9.32 -13.58
CA LYS A 107 -1.74 -10.44 -14.50
C LYS A 107 -1.90 -11.77 -13.78
N GLU A 108 -1.17 -11.97 -12.68
CA GLU A 108 -1.26 -13.16 -11.84
C GLU A 108 -2.67 -13.36 -11.26
N ALA A 109 -3.30 -12.27 -10.82
CA ALA A 109 -4.66 -12.31 -10.28
C ALA A 109 -5.72 -12.67 -11.35
N PHE A 110 -5.57 -12.18 -12.59
CA PHE A 110 -6.44 -12.61 -13.69
C PHE A 110 -6.24 -14.08 -14.06
N GLU A 111 -5.02 -14.56 -14.10
CA GLU A 111 -4.70 -15.97 -14.39
C GLU A 111 -5.23 -16.92 -13.33
N SER A 112 -5.12 -16.54 -12.06
CA SER A 112 -5.68 -17.31 -10.93
C SER A 112 -7.17 -17.07 -10.68
N LYS A 113 -7.81 -16.16 -11.42
CA LYS A 113 -9.20 -15.71 -11.22
C LYS A 113 -9.45 -15.09 -9.83
N ASP A 114 -8.42 -14.53 -9.20
CA ASP A 114 -8.53 -13.78 -7.95
C ASP A 114 -9.02 -12.34 -8.23
N TYR A 115 -10.29 -12.23 -8.57
CA TYR A 115 -10.89 -10.93 -8.89
C TYR A 115 -10.96 -9.98 -7.69
N ASP A 116 -10.87 -10.48 -6.47
CA ASP A 116 -10.81 -9.62 -5.28
C ASP A 116 -9.49 -8.85 -5.23
N THR A 117 -8.37 -9.50 -5.57
CA THR A 117 -7.08 -8.82 -5.72
C THR A 117 -7.12 -7.81 -6.88
N VAL A 118 -7.71 -8.16 -8.03
CA VAL A 118 -7.88 -7.21 -9.16
C VAL A 118 -8.64 -5.96 -8.72
N VAL A 119 -9.81 -6.12 -8.11
CA VAL A 119 -10.63 -5.02 -7.60
C VAL A 119 -9.84 -4.18 -6.61
N SER A 120 -9.20 -4.81 -5.62
CA SER A 120 -8.39 -4.13 -4.60
C SER A 120 -7.27 -3.26 -5.22
N ILE A 121 -6.57 -3.75 -6.25
CA ILE A 121 -5.53 -2.98 -6.94
C ILE A 121 -6.13 -1.76 -7.62
N ILE A 122 -7.21 -1.94 -8.39
CA ILE A 122 -7.82 -0.84 -9.15
C ILE A 122 -8.36 0.26 -8.22
N ILE A 123 -9.18 -0.10 -7.22
CA ILE A 123 -9.82 0.89 -6.34
C ILE A 123 -8.82 1.61 -5.42
N SER A 124 -7.73 0.93 -5.03
CA SER A 124 -6.71 1.49 -4.14
C SER A 124 -5.65 2.32 -4.87
N SER A 125 -5.56 2.22 -6.19
CA SER A 125 -4.59 2.94 -6.99
C SER A 125 -4.97 4.41 -7.16
N ARG A 126 -3.97 5.27 -7.27
CA ARG A 126 -4.18 6.66 -7.63
C ARG A 126 -4.44 6.75 -9.13
N ASN A 127 -5.11 7.82 -9.54
CA ASN A 127 -5.48 7.99 -10.93
C ASN A 127 -4.26 8.07 -11.87
N ASP A 128 -3.20 8.79 -11.48
CA ASP A 128 -1.92 8.82 -12.21
C ASP A 128 -1.31 7.41 -12.35
N SER A 129 -1.32 6.63 -11.27
CA SER A 129 -0.83 5.25 -11.30
C SER A 129 -1.71 4.33 -12.16
N LEU A 130 -3.04 4.57 -12.23
CA LEU A 130 -3.94 3.79 -13.10
C LEU A 130 -3.60 4.01 -14.58
N MET A 131 -3.33 5.25 -14.98
CA MET A 131 -2.93 5.57 -16.36
C MET A 131 -1.62 4.88 -16.72
N ASP A 132 -0.60 5.02 -15.85
CA ASP A 132 0.70 4.34 -16.04
C ASP A 132 0.56 2.80 -16.08
N MET A 133 -0.33 2.22 -15.26
CA MET A 133 -0.58 0.78 -15.28
C MET A 133 -1.21 0.31 -16.59
N LYS A 134 -2.16 1.06 -17.16
CA LYS A 134 -2.77 0.73 -18.46
C LYS A 134 -1.70 0.66 -19.56
N GLU A 135 -0.85 1.67 -19.65
CA GLU A 135 0.23 1.73 -20.63
C GLU A 135 1.21 0.57 -20.46
N LYS A 136 1.67 0.32 -19.23
CA LYS A 136 2.61 -0.77 -18.93
C LYS A 136 1.98 -2.15 -19.12
N TYR A 137 0.71 -2.32 -18.77
CA TYR A 137 -0.02 -3.58 -18.99
C TYR A 137 -0.08 -3.92 -20.48
N PHE A 138 -0.40 -2.94 -21.31
CA PHE A 138 -0.42 -3.13 -22.75
C PHE A 138 0.98 -3.41 -23.31
N ALA A 139 2.00 -2.66 -22.90
CA ALA A 139 3.37 -2.84 -23.35
C ALA A 139 3.93 -4.22 -22.98
N GLU A 140 3.59 -4.75 -21.80
CA GLU A 140 4.12 -6.02 -21.30
C GLU A 140 3.38 -7.23 -21.89
N PHE A 141 2.04 -7.14 -22.01
CA PHE A 141 1.20 -8.30 -22.35
C PHE A 141 0.52 -8.20 -23.72
N ASN A 142 0.74 -7.12 -24.47
CA ASN A 142 0.07 -6.82 -25.75
C ASN A 142 -1.45 -6.98 -25.69
N LYS A 143 -2.04 -6.59 -24.55
CA LYS A 143 -3.46 -6.69 -24.25
C LYS A 143 -3.87 -5.53 -23.35
N THR A 144 -5.09 -4.98 -23.56
CA THR A 144 -5.56 -3.89 -22.70
C THR A 144 -5.99 -4.41 -21.34
N LEU A 145 -5.85 -3.57 -20.32
CA LEU A 145 -6.32 -3.89 -18.98
C LEU A 145 -7.85 -4.04 -18.97
N GLU A 146 -8.55 -3.26 -19.78
CA GLU A 146 -10.00 -3.31 -19.98
C GLU A 146 -10.48 -4.67 -20.51
N ASP A 147 -9.71 -5.28 -21.44
CA ASP A 147 -10.04 -6.62 -21.96
C ASP A 147 -10.04 -7.67 -20.85
N ASP A 148 -9.09 -7.62 -19.93
CA ASP A 148 -9.02 -8.55 -18.82
C ASP A 148 -10.04 -8.21 -17.72
N LEU A 149 -10.29 -6.93 -17.43
CA LEU A 149 -11.37 -6.50 -16.52
C LEU A 149 -12.75 -6.94 -16.99
N SER A 150 -12.98 -7.05 -18.31
CA SER A 150 -14.24 -7.52 -18.88
C SER A 150 -14.60 -8.95 -18.44
N LYS A 151 -13.62 -9.72 -17.96
CA LYS A 151 -13.78 -11.10 -17.47
C LYS A 151 -14.28 -11.19 -16.02
N ILE A 152 -14.37 -10.09 -15.29
CA ILE A 152 -14.94 -10.09 -13.94
C ILE A 152 -16.38 -10.56 -14.03
N PRO A 153 -16.76 -11.67 -13.32
CA PRO A 153 -18.08 -12.28 -13.48
C PRO A 153 -19.22 -11.37 -13.00
N ASP A 154 -19.03 -10.71 -11.86
CA ASP A 154 -20.01 -9.79 -11.31
C ASP A 154 -20.09 -8.53 -12.18
N LYS A 155 -21.23 -8.35 -12.87
CA LYS A 155 -21.46 -7.24 -13.80
C LYS A 155 -21.41 -5.87 -13.11
N ASP A 156 -21.88 -5.80 -11.87
CA ASP A 156 -21.97 -4.55 -11.13
C ASP A 156 -20.57 -4.14 -10.63
N VAL A 157 -19.79 -5.09 -10.09
CA VAL A 157 -18.38 -4.86 -9.74
C VAL A 157 -17.56 -4.47 -10.97
N ARG A 158 -17.75 -5.19 -12.08
CA ARG A 158 -17.09 -4.89 -13.36
C ARG A 158 -17.39 -3.46 -13.81
N HIS A 159 -18.67 -3.04 -13.73
CA HIS A 159 -19.07 -1.68 -14.07
C HIS A 159 -18.37 -0.64 -13.20
N ILE A 160 -18.31 -0.86 -11.88
CA ILE A 160 -17.62 0.04 -10.94
C ILE A 160 -16.14 0.20 -11.30
N VAL A 161 -15.40 -0.91 -11.45
CA VAL A 161 -13.94 -0.83 -11.70
C VAL A 161 -13.62 -0.26 -13.08
N MET A 162 -14.41 -0.54 -14.11
CA MET A 162 -14.27 0.04 -15.44
C MET A 162 -14.54 1.54 -15.44
N SER A 163 -15.57 1.99 -14.72
CA SER A 163 -15.88 3.41 -14.56
C SER A 163 -14.74 4.15 -13.85
N LEU A 164 -14.22 3.60 -12.75
CA LEU A 164 -13.09 4.19 -12.02
C LEU A 164 -11.81 4.24 -12.86
N LEU A 165 -11.55 3.23 -13.68
CA LEU A 165 -10.39 3.17 -14.57
C LEU A 165 -10.46 4.23 -15.68
N SER A 166 -11.66 4.62 -16.11
CA SER A 166 -11.88 5.60 -17.19
C SER A 166 -11.73 7.06 -16.75
N VAL A 167 -11.68 7.34 -15.43
CA VAL A 167 -11.66 8.71 -14.91
C VAL A 167 -10.29 9.35 -15.07
N ASP A 168 -10.21 10.46 -15.78
CA ASP A 168 -9.02 11.32 -15.79
C ASP A 168 -9.16 12.47 -14.79
N ARG A 169 -8.27 12.50 -13.79
CA ARG A 169 -8.17 13.56 -12.77
C ARG A 169 -6.88 14.38 -12.89
N SER A 170 -6.19 14.32 -14.02
CA SER A 170 -4.92 15.04 -14.23
C SER A 170 -5.05 16.55 -13.99
N SER A 171 -6.20 17.12 -14.36
CA SER A 171 -6.53 18.54 -14.19
C SER A 171 -7.19 18.89 -12.85
N ALA A 172 -7.40 17.91 -11.95
CA ALA A 172 -8.13 18.13 -10.71
C ALA A 172 -7.39 19.06 -9.74
N LYS A 173 -8.13 20.02 -9.16
CA LYS A 173 -7.59 20.93 -8.15
C LYS A 173 -7.14 20.16 -6.88
N LYS A 174 -5.96 20.48 -6.37
CA LYS A 174 -5.41 19.87 -5.15
C LYS A 174 -6.15 20.34 -3.88
N ARG A 175 -6.64 21.59 -3.86
CA ARG A 175 -7.38 22.14 -2.72
C ARG A 175 -8.86 21.89 -2.88
N ALA A 176 -9.49 21.41 -1.82
CA ALA A 176 -10.94 21.22 -1.78
C ALA A 176 -11.67 22.58 -1.61
N ASP A 177 -12.86 22.64 -2.21
CA ASP A 177 -13.81 23.73 -2.08
C ASP A 177 -14.98 23.24 -1.24
N LYS A 178 -15.22 23.89 -0.09
CA LYS A 178 -16.25 23.49 0.88
C LYS A 178 -17.66 23.70 0.38
N GLU A 179 -17.92 24.82 -0.33
CA GLU A 179 -19.25 25.08 -0.88
C GLU A 179 -19.59 24.06 -1.97
N ALA A 180 -18.65 23.82 -2.90
CA ALA A 180 -18.81 22.79 -3.89
C ALA A 180 -18.97 21.37 -3.26
N ALA A 181 -18.36 21.10 -2.10
CA ALA A 181 -18.56 19.86 -1.36
C ALA A 181 -19.98 19.72 -0.83
N ARG A 182 -20.56 20.78 -0.27
CA ARG A 182 -21.95 20.79 0.24
C ARG A 182 -22.97 20.60 -0.88
N ILE A 183 -22.76 21.26 -2.03
CA ILE A 183 -23.60 21.08 -3.21
C ILE A 183 -23.60 19.63 -3.67
N ARG A 184 -22.40 19.02 -3.82
CA ARG A 184 -22.27 17.61 -4.22
C ARG A 184 -22.91 16.66 -3.20
N ALA A 185 -22.74 16.92 -1.91
CA ALA A 185 -23.35 16.13 -0.87
C ALA A 185 -24.89 16.15 -0.94
N THR A 186 -25.48 17.30 -1.24
CA THR A 186 -26.92 17.43 -1.43
C THR A 186 -27.40 16.72 -2.70
N LEU A 187 -26.67 16.85 -3.80
CA LEU A 187 -26.96 16.10 -5.04
C LEU A 187 -26.90 14.61 -4.83
N LEU A 188 -25.83 14.10 -4.19
CA LEU A 188 -25.70 12.69 -3.86
C LEU A 188 -26.89 12.19 -3.03
N PHE A 189 -27.33 12.95 -2.04
CA PHE A 189 -28.47 12.56 -1.21
C PHE A 189 -29.77 12.43 -2.00
N ASN A 190 -30.01 13.34 -2.93
CA ASN A 190 -31.20 13.37 -3.78
C ASN A 190 -31.18 12.25 -4.84
N ASP A 191 -30.05 12.12 -5.55
CA ASP A 191 -29.94 11.24 -6.72
C ASP A 191 -29.58 9.79 -6.34
N GLY A 192 -28.90 9.61 -5.23
CA GLY A 192 -28.48 8.28 -4.74
C GLY A 192 -27.31 7.66 -5.49
N ASP A 193 -26.71 8.35 -6.47
CA ASP A 193 -25.68 7.80 -7.35
C ASP A 193 -24.26 8.05 -6.80
N ILE A 194 -23.83 7.17 -5.89
CA ILE A 194 -22.48 7.20 -5.32
C ILE A 194 -21.39 6.94 -6.39
N LEU A 195 -21.65 6.10 -7.39
CA LEU A 195 -20.67 5.81 -8.43
C LEU A 195 -20.39 7.05 -9.29
N SER A 196 -21.42 7.82 -9.63
CA SER A 196 -21.24 9.09 -10.33
C SER A 196 -20.35 10.05 -9.54
N LEU A 197 -20.59 10.21 -8.22
CA LEU A 197 -19.71 11.00 -7.36
C LEU A 197 -18.26 10.50 -7.40
N LEU A 198 -18.05 9.19 -7.26
CA LEU A 198 -16.72 8.58 -7.29
C LEU A 198 -16.01 8.73 -8.64
N CYS A 199 -16.75 8.92 -9.72
CA CYS A 199 -16.24 9.10 -11.08
C CYS A 199 -16.11 10.58 -11.49
N GLU A 200 -16.42 11.53 -10.62
CA GLU A 200 -16.19 12.95 -10.93
C GLU A 200 -14.70 13.26 -11.14
N LYS A 201 -14.41 14.17 -12.06
CA LYS A 201 -13.04 14.65 -12.36
C LYS A 201 -12.54 15.64 -11.31
N VAL A 202 -12.66 15.27 -10.04
CA VAL A 202 -12.23 16.06 -8.89
C VAL A 202 -11.15 15.33 -8.10
N GLY A 203 -10.33 16.10 -7.37
CA GLY A 203 -9.28 15.52 -6.55
C GLY A 203 -9.81 14.78 -5.34
N ARG A 204 -9.03 13.82 -4.83
CA ARG A 204 -9.39 13.02 -3.63
C ARG A 204 -9.75 13.88 -2.42
N ASN A 205 -9.08 15.02 -2.23
CA ASN A 205 -9.42 15.94 -1.14
C ASN A 205 -10.83 16.53 -1.28
N GLN A 206 -11.27 16.81 -2.54
CA GLN A 206 -12.64 17.27 -2.79
C GLN A 206 -13.66 16.17 -2.48
N LEU A 207 -13.38 14.92 -2.88
CA LEU A 207 -14.25 13.78 -2.54
C LEU A 207 -14.35 13.59 -1.03
N ARG A 208 -13.23 13.66 -0.31
CA ARG A 208 -13.20 13.56 1.17
C ARG A 208 -14.04 14.66 1.83
N GLU A 209 -13.88 15.90 1.38
CA GLU A 209 -14.67 17.03 1.89
C GLU A 209 -16.17 16.85 1.58
N THR A 210 -16.51 16.30 0.40
CA THR A 210 -17.90 15.99 0.03
C THR A 210 -18.50 14.93 0.94
N LEU A 211 -17.78 13.84 1.24
CA LEU A 211 -18.26 12.80 2.15
C LEU A 211 -18.43 13.32 3.59
N ALA A 212 -17.52 14.17 4.05
CA ALA A 212 -17.63 14.84 5.34
C ALA A 212 -18.86 15.77 5.39
N ALA A 213 -19.08 16.56 4.34
CA ALA A 213 -20.27 17.42 4.22
C ALA A 213 -21.56 16.60 4.14
N PHE A 214 -21.54 15.43 3.49
CA PHE A 214 -22.70 14.53 3.43
C PHE A 214 -23.12 14.08 4.83
N LEU A 215 -22.17 13.61 5.65
CA LEU A 215 -22.45 13.20 7.02
C LEU A 215 -22.94 14.36 7.89
N GLU A 216 -22.34 15.55 7.73
CA GLU A 216 -22.74 16.75 8.47
C GLU A 216 -24.16 17.18 8.15
N LEU A 217 -24.54 17.22 6.87
CA LEU A 217 -25.83 17.72 6.39
C LEU A 217 -26.96 16.73 6.64
N HIS A 218 -26.75 15.46 6.35
CA HIS A 218 -27.82 14.48 6.32
C HIS A 218 -27.84 13.55 7.55
N ARG A 219 -26.78 13.55 8.37
CA ARG A 219 -26.65 12.70 9.57
C ARG A 219 -26.82 11.19 9.28
N ILE A 220 -26.54 10.79 8.06
CA ILE A 220 -26.62 9.40 7.58
C ILE A 220 -25.20 8.92 7.31
N ASN A 221 -24.89 7.72 7.79
CA ASN A 221 -23.63 7.05 7.44
C ASN A 221 -23.66 6.64 5.96
N ILE A 222 -22.61 6.97 5.23
CA ILE A 222 -22.53 6.70 3.79
C ILE A 222 -22.64 5.20 3.48
N GLY A 223 -22.17 4.32 4.36
CA GLY A 223 -22.30 2.87 4.21
C GLY A 223 -23.77 2.42 4.27
N GLN A 224 -24.56 2.96 5.19
CA GLN A 224 -26.01 2.73 5.25
C GLN A 224 -26.72 3.30 4.02
N PHE A 225 -26.34 4.49 3.60
CA PHE A 225 -26.88 5.11 2.39
C PHE A 225 -26.64 4.27 1.15
N ILE A 226 -25.44 3.66 0.99
CA ILE A 226 -25.14 2.73 -0.10
C ILE A 226 -26.05 1.48 -0.01
N GLU A 227 -26.25 0.93 1.18
CA GLU A 227 -27.13 -0.25 1.35
C GLU A 227 -28.58 0.05 0.93
N GLU A 228 -29.09 1.22 1.27
CA GLU A 228 -30.45 1.63 0.95
C GLU A 228 -30.62 1.99 -0.54
N LYS A 229 -29.77 2.88 -1.05
CA LYS A 229 -29.90 3.42 -2.41
C LYS A 229 -29.39 2.50 -3.50
N CYS A 230 -28.39 1.66 -3.19
CA CYS A 230 -27.78 0.73 -4.13
C CYS A 230 -28.30 -0.73 -3.91
N SER A 231 -29.46 -0.91 -3.33
CA SER A 231 -30.04 -2.23 -3.01
C SER A 231 -30.25 -3.14 -4.23
N THR A 232 -30.33 -2.58 -5.44
CA THR A 232 -30.42 -3.32 -6.70
C THR A 232 -29.09 -3.90 -7.18
N LEU A 233 -27.95 -3.39 -6.67
CA LEU A 233 -26.62 -3.91 -6.98
C LEU A 233 -26.32 -5.19 -6.20
N SER A 234 -25.44 -6.03 -6.73
CA SER A 234 -24.93 -7.17 -5.99
C SER A 234 -24.33 -6.76 -4.65
N LYS A 235 -24.38 -7.65 -3.65
CA LYS A 235 -23.76 -7.38 -2.34
C LYS A 235 -22.27 -7.04 -2.47
N LYS A 236 -21.57 -7.73 -3.37
CA LYS A 236 -20.15 -7.50 -3.66
C LYS A 236 -19.91 -6.10 -4.25
N ALA A 237 -20.79 -5.62 -5.12
CA ALA A 237 -20.72 -4.27 -5.66
C ALA A 237 -20.96 -3.20 -4.58
N GLN A 238 -21.94 -3.39 -3.70
CA GLN A 238 -22.17 -2.51 -2.57
C GLN A 238 -20.95 -2.45 -1.65
N ASP A 239 -20.34 -3.59 -1.33
CA ASP A 239 -19.13 -3.64 -0.51
C ASP A 239 -17.94 -2.98 -1.22
N THR A 240 -17.80 -3.14 -2.54
CA THR A 240 -16.79 -2.44 -3.35
C THR A 240 -16.98 -0.91 -3.28
N LEU A 241 -18.20 -0.40 -3.38
CA LEU A 241 -18.48 1.04 -3.22
C LEU A 241 -18.11 1.55 -1.82
N LYS A 242 -18.42 0.78 -0.77
CA LYS A 242 -18.02 1.10 0.60
C LYS A 242 -16.50 1.13 0.76
N ASP A 243 -15.79 0.20 0.13
CA ASP A 243 -14.33 0.17 0.13
C ASP A 243 -13.74 1.38 -0.60
N CYS A 244 -14.34 1.81 -1.72
CA CYS A 244 -13.94 3.05 -2.40
C CYS A 244 -14.10 4.28 -1.50
N VAL A 245 -15.21 4.38 -0.77
CA VAL A 245 -15.45 5.45 0.20
C VAL A 245 -14.41 5.39 1.33
N LEU A 246 -14.21 4.24 1.92
CA LEU A 246 -13.24 4.04 3.00
C LEU A 246 -11.82 4.40 2.55
N LEU A 247 -11.43 4.06 1.32
CA LEU A 247 -10.15 4.44 0.72
C LEU A 247 -10.00 5.96 0.54
N ILE A 248 -11.08 6.69 0.35
CA ILE A 248 -11.07 8.16 0.27
C ILE A 248 -10.93 8.75 1.67
N GLU A 249 -11.69 8.26 2.64
CA GLU A 249 -11.74 8.78 4.01
C GLU A 249 -10.50 8.39 4.82
N ASN A 250 -10.22 7.10 4.92
CA ASN A 250 -9.14 6.52 5.73
C ASN A 250 -8.47 5.32 5.04
N PRO A 251 -7.54 5.55 4.08
CA PRO A 251 -6.80 4.48 3.42
C PRO A 251 -6.12 3.49 4.38
N PRO A 252 -5.44 3.94 5.46
CA PRO A 252 -4.85 3.01 6.42
C PRO A 252 -5.84 2.03 7.04
N GLN A 253 -7.05 2.47 7.33
CA GLN A 253 -8.11 1.62 7.88
C GLN A 253 -8.56 0.55 6.87
N TYR A 254 -8.71 0.92 5.59
CA TYR A 254 -9.00 -0.04 4.54
C TYR A 254 -7.95 -1.15 4.48
N PHE A 255 -6.66 -0.78 4.37
CA PHE A 255 -5.58 -1.76 4.28
C PHE A 255 -5.43 -2.60 5.55
N ALA A 256 -5.68 -2.03 6.74
CA ALA A 256 -5.69 -2.79 7.99
C ALA A 256 -6.78 -3.88 7.98
N LYS A 257 -7.98 -3.57 7.49
CA LYS A 257 -9.07 -4.53 7.34
C LYS A 257 -8.75 -5.61 6.32
N GLU A 258 -8.17 -5.23 5.19
CA GLU A 258 -7.76 -6.18 4.16
C GLU A 258 -6.66 -7.13 4.64
N MET A 259 -5.61 -6.61 5.32
CA MET A 259 -4.53 -7.44 5.86
C MET A 259 -5.00 -8.45 6.91
N ALA A 260 -6.06 -8.14 7.66
CA ALA A 260 -6.60 -9.04 8.69
C ALA A 260 -7.17 -10.36 8.14
N LYS A 261 -7.57 -10.39 6.87
CA LYS A 261 -8.20 -11.54 6.19
C LYS A 261 -7.38 -12.08 5.00
N ALA A 262 -6.23 -11.47 4.72
CA ALA A 262 -5.43 -11.77 3.54
C ALA A 262 -4.48 -12.95 3.75
N ASP A 263 -4.20 -13.69 2.68
CA ASP A 263 -3.10 -14.64 2.61
C ASP A 263 -1.74 -13.94 2.50
N GLU A 264 -0.67 -14.70 2.56
CA GLU A 264 0.71 -14.20 2.55
C GLU A 264 1.07 -13.37 1.32
N LEU A 265 0.56 -13.71 0.13
CA LEU A 265 0.85 -12.98 -1.10
C LEU A 265 0.12 -11.63 -1.14
N LYS A 266 -1.13 -11.60 -0.69
CA LYS A 266 -1.91 -10.36 -0.55
C LYS A 266 -1.30 -9.44 0.51
N ILE A 267 -0.85 -9.99 1.64
CA ILE A 267 -0.13 -9.23 2.68
C ILE A 267 1.17 -8.65 2.09
N LEU A 268 1.99 -9.45 1.41
CA LEU A 268 3.22 -8.99 0.76
C LEU A 268 2.93 -7.83 -0.20
N ARG A 269 1.93 -8.00 -1.08
CA ARG A 269 1.53 -6.96 -2.05
C ARG A 269 1.17 -5.65 -1.35
N MET A 270 0.32 -5.71 -0.33
CA MET A 270 -0.08 -4.52 0.41
C MET A 270 1.11 -3.89 1.15
N MET A 271 1.94 -4.69 1.81
CA MET A 271 3.11 -4.18 2.53
C MET A 271 4.11 -3.49 1.60
N VAL A 272 4.44 -4.09 0.47
CA VAL A 272 5.40 -3.51 -0.49
C VAL A 272 4.82 -2.23 -1.11
N SER A 273 3.56 -2.27 -1.59
CA SER A 273 2.91 -1.11 -2.22
C SER A 273 2.67 0.05 -1.23
N ARG A 274 2.51 -0.23 0.06
CA ARG A 274 2.25 0.77 1.11
C ARG A 274 3.48 1.15 1.93
N SER A 275 4.60 0.45 1.75
CA SER A 275 5.82 0.61 2.55
C SER A 275 6.39 2.04 2.55
N GLU A 276 6.23 2.77 1.46
CA GLU A 276 6.72 4.15 1.28
C GLU A 276 5.61 5.21 1.42
N ILE A 277 4.38 4.80 1.70
CA ILE A 277 3.21 5.68 1.74
C ILE A 277 2.68 5.82 3.16
N ASP A 278 2.12 4.75 3.72
CA ASP A 278 1.38 4.82 4.98
C ASP A 278 1.39 3.52 5.82
N LEU A 279 2.31 2.59 5.58
CA LEU A 279 2.41 1.33 6.33
C LEU A 279 2.46 1.53 7.86
N TYR A 280 3.08 2.60 8.33
CA TYR A 280 3.08 2.98 9.74
C TYR A 280 1.67 3.24 10.28
N TYR A 281 0.85 3.97 9.52
CA TYR A 281 -0.53 4.26 9.91
C TYR A 281 -1.42 3.01 9.81
N ILE A 282 -1.16 2.14 8.82
CA ILE A 282 -1.83 0.83 8.72
C ILE A 282 -1.58 0.00 9.98
N LYS A 283 -0.35 -0.04 10.49
CA LYS A 283 -0.04 -0.72 11.77
C LYS A 283 -0.85 -0.15 12.94
N LYS A 284 -0.95 1.18 13.03
CA LYS A 284 -1.72 1.86 14.09
C LYS A 284 -3.21 1.55 14.01
N GLU A 285 -3.78 1.65 12.81
CA GLU A 285 -5.19 1.31 12.58
C GLU A 285 -5.46 -0.16 12.88
N PHE A 286 -4.56 -1.05 12.48
CA PHE A 286 -4.69 -2.48 12.75
C PHE A 286 -4.76 -2.75 14.26
N LEU A 287 -3.85 -2.16 15.04
CA LEU A 287 -3.85 -2.28 16.50
C LEU A 287 -5.14 -1.70 17.11
N SER A 288 -5.58 -0.55 16.61
CA SER A 288 -6.81 0.11 17.08
C SER A 288 -8.06 -0.73 16.84
N ILE A 289 -8.18 -1.37 15.66
CA ILE A 289 -9.37 -2.14 15.28
C ILE A 289 -9.38 -3.51 15.95
N TYR A 290 -8.24 -4.20 15.99
CA TYR A 290 -8.18 -5.61 16.37
C TYR A 290 -7.57 -5.86 17.76
N SER A 291 -7.10 -4.82 18.47
CA SER A 291 -6.44 -4.91 19.77
C SER A 291 -5.28 -5.91 19.82
N ARG A 292 -4.64 -6.16 18.65
CA ARG A 292 -3.47 -7.03 18.47
C ARG A 292 -2.53 -6.41 17.43
N GLN A 293 -1.24 -6.78 17.49
CA GLN A 293 -0.26 -6.28 16.54
C GLN A 293 -0.43 -6.94 15.16
N LEU A 294 -0.15 -6.19 14.10
CA LEU A 294 -0.10 -6.74 12.75
C LEU A 294 0.97 -7.83 12.61
N HIS A 295 2.07 -7.69 13.34
CA HIS A 295 3.14 -8.72 13.48
C HIS A 295 2.56 -10.09 13.86
N ASP A 296 1.71 -10.13 14.92
CA ASP A 296 1.13 -11.39 15.41
C ASP A 296 0.20 -12.05 14.39
N THR A 297 -0.42 -11.24 13.55
CA THR A 297 -1.29 -11.71 12.48
C THR A 297 -0.47 -12.31 11.34
N ILE A 298 0.62 -11.65 10.93
CA ILE A 298 1.54 -12.17 9.92
C ILE A 298 2.14 -13.51 10.37
N ASP A 299 2.61 -13.59 11.62
CA ASP A 299 3.21 -14.81 12.18
C ASP A 299 2.23 -16.00 12.20
N LYS A 300 0.93 -15.73 12.39
CA LYS A 300 -0.11 -16.77 12.43
C LYS A 300 -0.68 -17.15 11.06
N GLN A 301 -0.76 -16.22 10.13
CA GLN A 301 -1.46 -16.43 8.85
C GLN A 301 -0.52 -16.81 7.71
N CYS A 302 0.76 -16.41 7.80
CA CYS A 302 1.73 -16.68 6.76
C CYS A 302 2.55 -17.92 7.10
N ARG A 303 3.02 -18.62 6.08
CA ARG A 303 4.03 -19.66 6.27
C ARG A 303 5.29 -19.08 6.89
N PHE A 304 5.99 -19.85 7.70
CA PHE A 304 7.15 -19.40 8.47
C PHE A 304 8.21 -18.67 7.63
N ASP A 305 8.50 -19.17 6.43
CA ASP A 305 9.47 -18.59 5.50
C ASP A 305 9.04 -17.20 4.99
N TYR A 306 7.73 -16.98 4.73
CA TYR A 306 7.19 -15.64 4.42
C TYR A 306 7.13 -14.76 5.65
N ALA A 307 6.59 -15.26 6.76
CA ALA A 307 6.36 -14.47 7.97
C ALA A 307 7.63 -13.76 8.43
N ARG A 308 8.76 -14.46 8.55
CA ARG A 308 10.05 -13.89 8.98
C ARG A 308 10.53 -12.74 8.08
N LEU A 309 10.31 -12.83 6.75
CA LEU A 309 10.74 -11.80 5.80
C LEU A 309 9.79 -10.60 5.81
N LEU A 310 8.48 -10.85 5.90
CA LEU A 310 7.46 -9.80 6.01
C LEU A 310 7.60 -9.01 7.31
N ILE A 311 7.93 -9.66 8.41
CA ILE A 311 8.19 -9.01 9.70
C ILE A 311 9.39 -8.05 9.59
N VAL A 312 10.46 -8.45 8.92
CA VAL A 312 11.61 -7.56 8.67
C VAL A 312 11.17 -6.29 7.91
N ILE A 313 10.33 -6.43 6.89
CA ILE A 313 9.79 -5.26 6.15
C ILE A 313 8.93 -4.39 7.08
N LEU A 314 8.05 -5.01 7.86
CA LEU A 314 7.15 -4.32 8.77
C LEU A 314 7.89 -3.50 9.84
N GLU A 315 8.94 -4.07 10.42
CA GLU A 315 9.77 -3.41 11.44
C GLU A 315 10.51 -2.21 10.86
N LEU A 316 11.14 -2.38 9.70
CA LEU A 316 11.94 -1.34 9.08
C LEU A 316 11.10 -0.20 8.52
N ARG A 317 9.98 -0.50 7.86
CA ARG A 317 9.14 0.51 7.21
C ARG A 317 8.09 1.12 8.13
N GLY A 318 7.64 0.39 9.12
CA GLY A 318 6.73 0.91 10.13
C GLY A 318 7.35 1.99 11.03
N GLN A 319 8.68 2.15 11.05
CA GLN A 319 9.38 3.21 11.79
C GLN A 319 9.64 4.48 10.95
N TYR A 320 9.69 4.36 9.63
CA TYR A 320 10.12 5.44 8.72
C TYR A 320 9.03 6.45 8.32
N SER A 321 7.76 6.17 8.55
CA SER A 321 6.70 7.07 8.09
C SER A 321 6.53 8.35 8.94
N GLU A 322 7.09 8.42 10.15
CA GLU A 322 7.09 9.65 10.95
C GLU A 322 8.04 10.73 10.39
N SER A 323 9.13 10.32 9.75
CA SER A 323 10.09 11.27 9.14
C SER A 323 9.63 11.84 7.80
N ALA A 324 8.72 11.14 7.08
CA ALA A 324 8.18 11.60 5.79
C ALA A 324 7.17 12.75 5.92
N LYS A 325 6.55 12.95 7.10
CA LYS A 325 5.56 14.03 7.34
C LYS A 325 6.19 15.41 7.64
N LYS A 326 7.50 15.51 7.82
CA LYS A 326 8.18 16.78 8.09
C LYS A 326 8.69 17.50 6.83
N ARG A 327 8.26 17.08 5.67
CA ARG A 327 8.48 17.73 4.37
C ARG A 327 7.12 17.97 3.70
#